data_a750f3562383c2a92485a5d1878fb976
#
_entry.id   a750f3562383c2a92485a5d1878fb976
#
_cell.length_a   1.000
_cell.length_b   1.000
_cell.length_c   1.000
_cell.angle_alpha   90.00
_cell.angle_beta   90.00
_cell.angle_gamma   90.00
#
_symmetry.space_group_name_H-M   'P 1'
#
loop_
_entity.id
_entity.type
_entity.pdbx_description
1 polymer ?
#
loop_
_entity_poly.entity_id
_entity_poly.type
_entity_poly.pdbx_seq_one_letter_code
_entity_poly.pdbx_strand_id
1 'polypeptide(L)'
;MEIKGKVHCFFEQSGTFKREFIKLGIPAEDYDIQNNFGETDHTDDLFQAIEDAYDGKPSLFDNITPDDLIMAFFPCIEFSCVAQMWFSLGQRDYKKWNYERIFEYMLKKSEERTRMFNLLYKFCCVVLCRKIRMVFENPWGLNTYLKQNVFLKAPDVIDNDRSRRGDFRIKPTAY
;
A
#
# COMPACT_ATOMS: atom_id res chain seq x y z
N MET A 1 -15.95 15.26 0.13
CA MET A 1 -15.49 14.88 -1.23
C MET A 1 -16.62 14.06 -1.85
N GLU A 2 -17.13 14.45 -3.01
CA GLU A 2 -18.15 13.71 -3.74
C GLU A 2 -17.44 12.73 -4.72
N ILE A 3 -17.82 11.46 -4.70
CA ILE A 3 -17.34 10.44 -5.64
C ILE A 3 -18.41 10.32 -6.73
N LYS A 4 -18.06 10.70 -7.97
CA LYS A 4 -18.99 10.68 -9.11
C LYS A 4 -18.86 9.42 -9.96
N GLY A 5 -17.70 8.81 -9.91
CA GLY A 5 -17.37 7.58 -10.60
C GLY A 5 -17.36 6.35 -9.69
N LYS A 6 -16.41 5.47 -9.91
CA LYS A 6 -16.22 4.21 -9.21
C LYS A 6 -15.09 4.31 -8.16
N VAL A 7 -15.14 3.46 -7.13
CA VAL A 7 -14.02 3.24 -6.20
C VAL A 7 -13.24 2.00 -6.61
N HIS A 8 -11.94 2.16 -6.77
CA HIS A 8 -11.00 1.08 -7.05
C HIS A 8 -10.21 0.78 -5.77
N CYS A 9 -10.52 -0.34 -5.11
CA CYS A 9 -9.83 -0.79 -3.89
C CYS A 9 -8.59 -1.57 -4.27
N PHE A 10 -7.42 -0.94 -4.26
CA PHE A 10 -6.15 -1.53 -4.64
C PHE A 10 -5.47 -2.22 -3.46
N PHE A 11 -4.86 -3.39 -3.74
CA PHE A 11 -4.21 -4.26 -2.75
C PHE A 11 -5.20 -4.74 -1.67
N GLU A 12 -6.43 -5.03 -2.08
CA GLU A 12 -7.50 -5.50 -1.23
C GLU A 12 -8.13 -6.76 -1.85
N GLN A 13 -8.05 -7.89 -1.15
CA GLN A 13 -8.54 -9.17 -1.63
C GLN A 13 -9.76 -9.69 -0.85
N SER A 14 -10.15 -9.00 0.23
CA SER A 14 -11.21 -9.48 1.13
C SER A 14 -12.59 -8.96 0.78
N GLY A 15 -12.69 -8.04 -0.15
CA GLY A 15 -13.94 -7.36 -0.50
C GLY A 15 -14.51 -6.49 0.62
N THR A 16 -13.79 -6.28 1.72
CA THR A 16 -14.32 -5.58 2.90
C THR A 16 -14.65 -4.13 2.58
N PHE A 17 -13.71 -3.39 1.99
CA PHE A 17 -13.92 -1.99 1.65
C PHE A 17 -14.87 -1.83 0.46
N LYS A 18 -14.72 -2.66 -0.57
CA LYS A 18 -15.64 -2.71 -1.69
C LYS A 18 -17.10 -2.80 -1.24
N ARG A 19 -17.42 -3.75 -0.35
CA ARG A 19 -18.77 -3.94 0.15
C ARG A 19 -19.32 -2.73 0.90
N GLU A 20 -18.49 -2.01 1.66
CA GLU A 20 -18.93 -0.81 2.38
C GLU A 20 -19.27 0.33 1.41
N PHE A 21 -18.51 0.53 0.34
CA PHE A 21 -18.84 1.52 -0.69
C PHE A 21 -20.14 1.15 -1.44
N ILE A 22 -20.32 -0.12 -1.77
CA ILE A 22 -21.56 -0.61 -2.43
C ILE A 22 -22.78 -0.38 -1.53
N LYS A 23 -22.68 -0.61 -0.21
CA LYS A 23 -23.76 -0.30 0.74
C LYS A 23 -24.12 1.19 0.78
N LEU A 24 -23.16 2.05 0.50
CA LEU A 24 -23.38 3.51 0.40
C LEU A 24 -23.93 3.93 -0.98
N GLY A 25 -24.19 2.98 -1.88
CA GLY A 25 -24.67 3.24 -3.23
C GLY A 25 -23.57 3.69 -4.21
N ILE A 26 -22.30 3.52 -3.85
CA ILE A 26 -21.15 3.90 -4.67
C ILE A 26 -20.61 2.64 -5.36
N PRO A 27 -20.52 2.59 -6.69
CA PRO A 27 -19.88 1.47 -7.38
C PRO A 27 -18.44 1.27 -6.91
N ALA A 28 -18.05 0.02 -6.63
CA ALA A 28 -16.71 -0.29 -6.18
C ALA A 28 -16.26 -1.66 -6.67
N GLU A 29 -14.97 -1.78 -6.97
CA GLU A 29 -14.30 -3.02 -7.37
C GLU A 29 -12.97 -3.14 -6.63
N ASP A 30 -12.52 -4.36 -6.39
CA ASP A 30 -11.23 -4.61 -5.74
C ASP A 30 -10.23 -5.32 -6.66
N TYR A 31 -8.95 -5.07 -6.38
CA TYR A 31 -7.81 -5.48 -7.19
C TYR A 31 -6.69 -5.97 -6.29
N ASP A 32 -6.27 -7.20 -6.48
CA ASP A 32 -5.09 -7.78 -5.84
C ASP A 32 -4.53 -8.91 -6.70
N ILE A 33 -3.25 -9.21 -6.57
CA ILE A 33 -2.65 -10.37 -7.23
C ILE A 33 -3.14 -11.70 -6.61
N GLN A 34 -3.65 -11.64 -5.40
CA GLN A 34 -4.16 -12.78 -4.63
C GLN A 34 -5.69 -12.76 -4.60
N ASN A 35 -6.27 -13.96 -4.55
CA ASN A 35 -7.70 -14.15 -4.37
C ASN A 35 -7.97 -15.28 -3.36
N ASN A 36 -7.35 -15.17 -2.18
CA ASN A 36 -7.43 -16.22 -1.16
C ASN A 36 -8.84 -16.36 -0.56
N PHE A 37 -9.67 -15.34 -0.68
CA PHE A 37 -11.04 -15.32 -0.14
C PHE A 37 -12.10 -15.55 -1.21
N GLY A 38 -11.73 -15.62 -2.50
CA GLY A 38 -12.66 -15.74 -3.60
C GLY A 38 -13.53 -14.50 -3.87
N GLU A 39 -13.11 -13.35 -3.33
CA GLU A 39 -13.88 -12.09 -3.35
C GLU A 39 -13.28 -11.04 -4.31
N THR A 40 -12.03 -11.26 -4.79
CA THR A 40 -11.32 -10.31 -5.66
C THR A 40 -11.94 -10.26 -7.05
N ASP A 41 -12.37 -9.07 -7.47
CA ASP A 41 -12.97 -8.87 -8.80
C ASP A 41 -11.91 -8.96 -9.91
N HIS A 42 -10.73 -8.38 -9.67
CA HIS A 42 -9.64 -8.30 -10.63
C HIS A 42 -8.34 -8.85 -10.03
N THR A 43 -7.90 -10.00 -10.54
CA THR A 43 -6.64 -10.63 -10.11
C THR A 43 -5.49 -10.09 -10.96
N ASP A 44 -5.05 -8.88 -10.65
CA ASP A 44 -4.04 -8.14 -11.42
C ASP A 44 -2.73 -7.94 -10.62
N ASP A 45 -1.59 -7.97 -11.31
CA ASP A 45 -0.32 -7.52 -10.74
C ASP A 45 -0.27 -5.99 -10.73
N LEU A 46 -0.72 -5.39 -9.63
CA LEU A 46 -0.73 -3.94 -9.44
C LEU A 46 0.67 -3.33 -9.49
N PHE A 47 1.72 -4.07 -9.11
CA PHE A 47 3.08 -3.58 -9.20
C PHE A 47 3.51 -3.41 -10.66
N GLN A 48 3.22 -4.42 -11.49
CA GLN A 48 3.48 -4.32 -12.92
C GLN A 48 2.61 -3.23 -13.58
N ALA A 49 1.34 -3.13 -13.21
CA ALA A 49 0.45 -2.10 -13.74
C ALA A 49 0.94 -0.67 -13.43
N ILE A 50 1.49 -0.43 -12.24
CA ILE A 50 2.09 0.85 -11.85
C ILE A 50 3.35 1.14 -12.70
N GLU A 51 4.22 0.13 -12.88
CA GLU A 51 5.42 0.27 -13.71
C GLU A 51 5.05 0.58 -15.17
N ASP A 52 4.11 -0.15 -15.74
CA ASP A 52 3.66 0.05 -17.12
C ASP A 52 3.02 1.43 -17.32
N ALA A 53 2.15 1.85 -16.38
CA ALA A 53 1.55 3.19 -16.42
C ALA A 53 2.59 4.31 -16.33
N TYR A 54 3.62 4.14 -15.48
CA TYR A 54 4.71 5.10 -15.32
C TYR A 54 5.58 5.20 -16.60
N ASP A 55 5.81 4.07 -17.25
CA ASP A 55 6.55 3.97 -18.50
C ASP A 55 5.73 4.41 -19.74
N GLY A 56 4.47 4.79 -19.57
CA GLY A 56 3.57 5.18 -20.67
C GLY A 56 3.05 4.01 -21.50
N LYS A 57 3.13 2.79 -20.98
CA LYS A 57 2.56 1.59 -21.61
C LYS A 57 1.08 1.43 -21.26
N PRO A 58 0.31 0.68 -22.05
CA PRO A 58 -1.07 0.33 -21.71
C PRO A 58 -1.16 -0.35 -20.35
N SER A 59 -2.10 0.08 -19.51
CA SER A 59 -2.27 -0.43 -18.15
C SER A 59 -3.71 -0.29 -17.68
N LEU A 60 -4.06 -0.91 -16.55
CA LEU A 60 -5.38 -0.76 -15.93
C LEU A 60 -5.72 0.71 -15.60
N PHE A 61 -4.72 1.57 -15.39
CA PHE A 61 -4.92 3.01 -15.14
C PHE A 61 -5.52 3.77 -16.31
N ASP A 62 -5.51 3.21 -17.52
CA ASP A 62 -6.12 3.84 -18.69
C ASP A 62 -7.65 3.89 -18.61
N ASN A 63 -8.23 3.02 -17.77
CA ASN A 63 -9.67 2.93 -17.52
C ASN A 63 -10.11 3.67 -16.25
N ILE A 64 -9.19 4.32 -15.53
CA ILE A 64 -9.49 5.07 -14.30
C ILE A 64 -9.50 6.56 -14.61
N THR A 65 -10.57 7.24 -14.22
CA THR A 65 -10.82 8.63 -14.56
C THR A 65 -10.66 9.56 -13.35
N PRO A 66 -10.58 10.89 -13.53
CA PRO A 66 -10.58 11.84 -12.42
C PRO A 66 -11.88 11.85 -11.57
N ASP A 67 -12.97 11.28 -12.06
CA ASP A 67 -14.22 11.14 -11.31
C ASP A 67 -14.20 9.95 -10.34
N ASP A 68 -13.27 9.01 -10.57
CA ASP A 68 -13.08 7.83 -9.75
C ASP A 68 -12.25 8.13 -8.49
N LEU A 69 -12.19 7.17 -7.60
CA LEU A 69 -11.35 7.18 -6.40
C LEU A 69 -10.55 5.89 -6.32
N ILE A 70 -9.25 6.00 -6.16
CA ILE A 70 -8.43 4.86 -5.73
C ILE A 70 -8.35 4.87 -4.20
N MET A 71 -8.76 3.76 -3.59
CA MET A 71 -8.51 3.45 -2.18
C MET A 71 -7.37 2.44 -2.10
N ALA A 72 -6.14 2.89 -1.81
CA ALA A 72 -4.94 2.07 -1.88
C ALA A 72 -4.48 1.58 -0.51
N PHE A 73 -4.44 0.25 -0.33
CA PHE A 73 -3.87 -0.44 0.84
C PHE A 73 -2.48 -0.96 0.50
N PHE A 74 -1.61 -0.05 0.12
CA PHE A 74 -0.27 -0.38 -0.39
C PHE A 74 0.50 -1.24 0.61
N PRO A 75 1.20 -2.31 0.18
CA PRO A 75 1.90 -3.22 1.08
C PRO A 75 2.85 -2.49 2.03
N CYS A 76 2.57 -2.59 3.32
CA CYS A 76 3.25 -1.78 4.34
C CYS A 76 4.44 -2.48 5.01
N ILE A 77 4.74 -3.73 4.64
CA ILE A 77 5.73 -4.53 5.37
C ILE A 77 7.10 -3.87 5.39
N GLU A 78 7.52 -3.27 4.26
CA GLU A 78 8.82 -2.60 4.15
C GLU A 78 8.84 -1.22 4.85
N PHE A 79 7.67 -0.63 5.10
CA PHE A 79 7.53 0.69 5.71
C PHE A 79 7.25 0.62 7.21
N SER A 80 6.89 -0.55 7.72
CA SER A 80 6.57 -0.74 9.14
C SER A 80 7.83 -0.82 10.01
N CYS A 81 7.68 -0.55 11.31
CA CYS A 81 8.76 -0.71 12.27
C CYS A 81 9.22 -2.18 12.40
N VAL A 82 8.39 -3.14 12.01
CA VAL A 82 8.74 -4.57 12.02
C VAL A 82 9.90 -4.84 11.05
N ALA A 83 9.97 -4.14 9.93
CA ALA A 83 11.06 -4.28 8.97
C ALA A 83 12.44 -3.89 9.54
N GLN A 84 12.51 -3.14 10.64
CA GLN A 84 13.78 -2.83 11.32
C GLN A 84 14.46 -4.08 11.87
N MET A 85 13.69 -5.12 12.18
CA MET A 85 14.25 -6.38 12.68
C MET A 85 15.25 -7.01 11.70
N TRP A 86 15.06 -6.81 10.40
CA TRP A 86 15.96 -7.35 9.37
C TRP A 86 17.35 -6.73 9.39
N PHE A 87 17.49 -5.54 10.00
CA PHE A 87 18.76 -4.81 10.09
C PHE A 87 19.36 -4.84 11.51
N SER A 88 18.84 -5.71 12.39
CA SER A 88 19.33 -5.87 13.75
C SER A 88 20.12 -7.18 13.90
N LEU A 89 21.40 -7.07 14.22
CA LEU A 89 22.26 -8.23 14.53
C LEU A 89 21.76 -9.07 15.72
N GLY A 90 20.89 -8.50 16.55
CA GLY A 90 20.23 -9.21 17.66
C GLY A 90 19.08 -10.12 17.26
N GLN A 91 18.70 -10.18 15.98
CA GLN A 91 17.62 -11.02 15.52
C GLN A 91 17.93 -12.51 15.78
N ARG A 92 16.89 -13.24 16.22
CA ARG A 92 17.02 -14.65 16.63
C ARG A 92 17.65 -15.54 15.57
N ASP A 93 17.27 -15.36 14.31
CA ASP A 93 17.73 -16.21 13.20
C ASP A 93 19.19 -15.95 12.87
N TYR A 94 19.69 -14.74 13.06
CA TYR A 94 21.09 -14.38 12.78
C TYR A 94 22.07 -15.05 13.75
N LYS A 95 21.65 -15.48 14.92
CA LYS A 95 22.49 -16.21 15.87
C LYS A 95 23.05 -17.52 15.31
N LYS A 96 22.41 -18.05 14.24
CA LYS A 96 22.78 -19.30 13.58
C LYS A 96 23.54 -19.10 12.26
N TRP A 97 23.72 -17.85 11.84
CA TRP A 97 24.32 -17.50 10.55
C TRP A 97 25.72 -16.91 10.76
N ASN A 98 26.60 -17.10 9.77
CA ASN A 98 27.85 -16.35 9.70
C ASN A 98 27.56 -14.90 9.25
N TYR A 99 28.54 -14.02 9.45
CA TYR A 99 28.38 -12.60 9.12
C TYR A 99 28.15 -12.36 7.63
N GLU A 100 28.80 -13.11 6.74
CA GLU A 100 28.62 -12.98 5.30
C GLU A 100 27.16 -13.17 4.92
N ARG A 101 26.54 -14.28 5.33
CA ARG A 101 25.12 -14.55 5.10
C ARG A 101 24.19 -13.50 5.70
N ILE A 102 24.55 -12.96 6.88
CA ILE A 102 23.76 -11.89 7.52
C ILE A 102 23.78 -10.64 6.64
N PHE A 103 24.95 -10.23 6.18
CA PHE A 103 25.08 -9.01 5.37
C PHE A 103 24.48 -9.18 3.98
N GLU A 104 24.61 -10.32 3.34
CA GLU A 104 23.92 -10.62 2.09
C GLU A 104 22.38 -10.50 2.24
N TYR A 105 21.84 -11.04 3.33
CA TYR A 105 20.41 -10.92 3.61
C TYR A 105 19.98 -9.48 3.88
N MET A 106 20.77 -8.72 4.65
CA MET A 106 20.49 -7.31 4.89
C MET A 106 20.55 -6.49 3.60
N LEU A 107 21.52 -6.77 2.72
CA LEU A 107 21.63 -6.14 1.41
C LEU A 107 20.37 -6.40 0.59
N LYS A 108 19.95 -7.66 0.46
CA LYS A 108 18.72 -8.03 -0.22
C LYS A 108 17.51 -7.28 0.34
N LYS A 109 17.36 -7.19 1.67
CA LYS A 109 16.27 -6.45 2.31
C LYS A 109 16.32 -4.95 2.06
N SER A 110 17.51 -4.38 1.96
CA SER A 110 17.71 -2.97 1.58
C SER A 110 17.26 -2.71 0.15
N GLU A 111 17.59 -3.60 -0.78
CA GLU A 111 17.17 -3.52 -2.19
C GLU A 111 15.64 -3.65 -2.33
N GLU A 112 15.04 -4.63 -1.65
CA GLU A 112 13.58 -4.80 -1.61
C GLU A 112 12.88 -3.54 -1.11
N ARG A 113 13.36 -2.95 -0.03
CA ARG A 113 12.83 -1.68 0.51
C ARG A 113 12.95 -0.53 -0.49
N THR A 114 14.13 -0.36 -1.09
CA THR A 114 14.37 0.68 -2.09
C THR A 114 13.43 0.53 -3.27
N ARG A 115 13.23 -0.72 -3.75
CA ARG A 115 12.27 -1.02 -4.81
C ARG A 115 10.85 -0.61 -4.43
N MET A 116 10.41 -0.91 -3.20
CA MET A 116 9.07 -0.55 -2.74
C MET A 116 8.87 0.97 -2.65
N PHE A 117 9.88 1.73 -2.20
CA PHE A 117 9.82 3.19 -2.23
C PHE A 117 9.74 3.73 -3.66
N ASN A 118 10.55 3.22 -4.57
CA ASN A 118 10.52 3.62 -5.97
C ASN A 118 9.15 3.35 -6.60
N LEU A 119 8.57 2.19 -6.31
CA LEU A 119 7.23 1.84 -6.80
C LEU A 119 6.16 2.77 -6.24
N LEU A 120 6.23 3.12 -4.96
CA LEU A 120 5.32 4.09 -4.35
C LEU A 120 5.44 5.47 -5.00
N TYR A 121 6.67 5.95 -5.28
CA TYR A 121 6.87 7.21 -6.00
C TYR A 121 6.28 7.18 -7.40
N LYS A 122 6.49 6.09 -8.15
CA LYS A 122 5.90 5.90 -9.48
C LYS A 122 4.38 5.91 -9.41
N PHE A 123 3.80 5.22 -8.43
CA PHE A 123 2.35 5.23 -8.22
C PHE A 123 1.82 6.64 -7.97
N CYS A 124 2.45 7.39 -7.08
CA CYS A 124 2.10 8.79 -6.85
C CYS A 124 2.20 9.64 -8.13
N CYS A 125 3.28 9.47 -8.92
CA CYS A 125 3.43 10.16 -10.19
C CYS A 125 2.29 9.84 -11.18
N VAL A 126 1.95 8.55 -11.35
CA VAL A 126 0.86 8.12 -12.24
C VAL A 126 -0.46 8.76 -11.83
N VAL A 127 -0.80 8.69 -10.54
CA VAL A 127 -2.05 9.24 -10.01
C VAL A 127 -2.12 10.76 -10.20
N LEU A 128 -1.03 11.48 -9.90
CA LEU A 128 -0.96 12.93 -10.03
C LEU A 128 -1.02 13.37 -11.51
N CYS A 129 -0.26 12.74 -12.40
CA CYS A 129 -0.26 13.07 -13.83
C CYS A 129 -1.62 12.84 -14.47
N ARG A 130 -2.34 11.80 -14.05
CA ARG A 130 -3.68 11.47 -14.57
C ARG A 130 -4.80 12.18 -13.81
N LYS A 131 -4.47 12.98 -12.78
CA LYS A 131 -5.43 13.72 -11.93
C LYS A 131 -6.45 12.79 -11.25
N ILE A 132 -6.07 11.55 -10.99
CA ILE A 132 -6.90 10.59 -10.28
C ILE A 132 -6.86 10.92 -8.78
N ARG A 133 -8.01 10.84 -8.12
CA ARG A 133 -8.08 11.01 -6.66
C ARG A 133 -7.67 9.72 -5.98
N MET A 134 -6.86 9.83 -4.93
CA MET A 134 -6.39 8.67 -4.17
C MET A 134 -6.43 8.92 -2.68
N VAL A 135 -6.88 7.92 -1.94
CA VAL A 135 -6.67 7.77 -0.50
C VAL A 135 -5.66 6.63 -0.32
N PHE A 136 -4.56 6.93 0.33
CA PHE A 136 -3.49 5.98 0.58
C PHE A 136 -3.45 5.62 2.06
N GLU A 137 -3.70 4.34 2.39
CA GLU A 137 -3.65 3.84 3.77
C GLU A 137 -2.30 3.24 4.08
N ASN A 138 -1.72 3.60 5.21
CA ASN A 138 -0.52 2.94 5.71
C ASN A 138 -0.40 3.06 7.25
N PRO A 139 0.27 2.12 7.94
CA PRO A 139 0.53 2.23 9.37
C PRO A 139 1.28 3.52 9.73
N TRP A 140 0.83 4.19 10.79
CA TRP A 140 1.37 5.46 11.27
C TRP A 140 1.89 5.33 12.70
N GLY A 141 2.92 4.50 12.91
CA GLY A 141 3.59 4.37 14.21
C GLY A 141 4.75 5.36 14.39
N LEU A 142 5.32 5.41 15.60
CA LEU A 142 6.43 6.31 15.93
C LEU A 142 7.66 6.09 15.03
N ASN A 143 7.89 4.88 14.57
CA ASN A 143 9.09 4.47 13.84
C ASN A 143 8.77 3.91 12.44
N THR A 144 7.73 4.40 11.78
CA THR A 144 7.46 3.99 10.40
C THR A 144 8.41 4.69 9.43
N TYR A 145 8.92 3.96 8.45
CA TYR A 145 9.84 4.53 7.44
C TYR A 145 9.18 5.59 6.58
N LEU A 146 7.88 5.50 6.31
CA LEU A 146 7.14 6.54 5.58
C LEU A 146 7.17 7.88 6.32
N LYS A 147 7.12 7.87 7.65
CA LYS A 147 7.20 9.07 8.46
C LYS A 147 8.58 9.72 8.41
N GLN A 148 9.63 8.93 8.22
CA GLN A 148 11.02 9.39 8.14
C GLN A 148 11.39 9.89 6.75
N ASN A 149 10.68 9.44 5.72
CA ASN A 149 10.90 9.83 4.33
C ASN A 149 9.86 10.88 3.93
N VAL A 150 10.23 12.13 4.03
CA VAL A 150 9.37 13.34 3.97
C VAL A 150 8.97 13.74 2.55
N PHE A 151 8.76 12.82 1.60
CA PHE A 151 8.30 13.21 0.27
C PHE A 151 6.78 13.32 0.18
N LEU A 152 6.06 12.64 1.04
CA LEU A 152 4.61 12.79 1.17
C LEU A 152 4.31 13.95 2.11
N LYS A 153 3.28 14.73 1.78
CA LYS A 153 2.73 15.71 2.71
C LYS A 153 2.30 15.02 4.02
N ALA A 154 2.09 15.80 5.07
CA ALA A 154 1.49 15.27 6.28
C ALA A 154 0.16 14.57 5.94
N PRO A 155 -0.17 13.47 6.61
CA PRO A 155 -1.44 12.78 6.41
C PRO A 155 -2.63 13.73 6.59
N ASP A 156 -3.65 13.56 5.76
CA ASP A 156 -4.88 14.32 5.90
C ASP A 156 -5.69 13.86 7.13
N VAL A 157 -5.61 12.55 7.44
CA VAL A 157 -6.28 11.94 8.60
C VAL A 157 -5.33 10.98 9.30
N ILE A 158 -5.26 11.05 10.62
CA ILE A 158 -4.55 10.08 11.47
C ILE A 158 -5.56 9.45 12.42
N ASP A 159 -5.73 8.14 12.35
CA ASP A 159 -6.48 7.36 13.31
C ASP A 159 -5.50 6.67 14.27
N ASN A 160 -5.41 7.18 15.49
CA ASN A 160 -4.47 6.67 16.49
C ASN A 160 -4.92 5.34 17.11
N ASP A 161 -6.21 5.00 17.03
CA ASP A 161 -6.78 3.82 17.68
C ASP A 161 -7.99 3.30 16.91
N ARG A 162 -7.72 2.45 15.92
CA ARG A 162 -8.75 1.80 15.10
C ARG A 162 -9.67 0.87 15.91
N SER A 163 -9.25 0.42 17.10
CA SER A 163 -10.10 -0.45 17.96
C SER A 163 -11.42 0.22 18.34
N ARG A 164 -11.45 1.56 18.40
CA ARG A 164 -12.66 2.34 18.63
C ARG A 164 -13.68 2.28 17.49
N ARG A 165 -13.27 1.75 16.33
CA ARG A 165 -14.11 1.60 15.14
C ARG A 165 -14.36 0.13 14.78
N GLY A 166 -14.09 -0.80 15.71
CA GLY A 166 -14.36 -2.22 15.54
C GLY A 166 -13.18 -3.06 15.08
N ASP A 167 -11.98 -2.47 14.91
CA ASP A 167 -10.78 -3.27 14.70
C ASP A 167 -10.39 -3.98 16.02
N PHE A 168 -9.84 -5.18 15.93
CA PHE A 168 -9.44 -5.94 17.12
C PHE A 168 -8.07 -5.51 17.68
N ARG A 169 -7.37 -4.61 17.01
CA ARG A 169 -6.04 -4.12 17.42
C ARG A 169 -5.97 -2.60 17.43
N ILE A 170 -5.25 -2.07 18.42
CA ILE A 170 -4.77 -0.69 18.39
C ILE A 170 -3.71 -0.62 17.28
N LYS A 171 -4.05 -0.02 16.16
CA LYS A 171 -3.14 0.17 15.03
C LYS A 171 -3.24 1.61 14.56
N PRO A 172 -2.26 2.48 14.92
CA PRO A 172 -2.20 3.81 14.35
C PRO A 172 -2.10 3.73 12.82
N THR A 173 -2.95 4.45 12.13
CA THR A 173 -3.06 4.45 10.67
C THR A 173 -3.17 5.89 10.16
N ALA A 174 -2.53 6.17 9.03
CA ALA A 174 -2.62 7.45 8.32
C ALA A 174 -3.32 7.25 6.97
N TYR A 175 -4.04 8.30 6.57
CA TYR A 175 -4.72 8.40 5.29
C TYR A 175 -4.37 9.72 4.61
#